data_23e75403ef521598bdd3fd405133adc0
#
_entry.id   23e75403ef521598bdd3fd405133adc0
#
_cell.length_a   1.000
_cell.length_b   1.000
_cell.length_c   1.000
_cell.angle_alpha   90.00
_cell.angle_beta   90.00
_cell.angle_gamma   90.00
#
_symmetry.space_group_name_H-M   'P 1'
#
loop_
_entity.id
_entity.type
_entity.pdbx_description
1 polymer ?
#
loop_
_entity_poly.entity_id
_entity_poly.type
_entity_poly.pdbx_seq_one_letter_code
_entity_poly.pdbx_strand_id
1 'polypeptide(L)'
;MKMIYLRCKKYKINKLINLKNIDELGYKEFENTIYVRFHGKVYTLLELKPEDKAETVCTHILDEYINNSMTMDSFTIDVDDILKEIHDNK
;
A
#
# COMPACT_ATOMS: atom_id res chain seq x y z
N MET A 1 7.47 -17.11 5.98
CA MET A 1 7.05 -15.80 6.49
C MET A 1 6.72 -14.88 5.33
N LYS A 2 5.53 -14.32 5.28
CA LYS A 2 5.13 -13.42 4.19
C LYS A 2 5.56 -11.99 4.49
N MET A 3 6.39 -11.44 3.63
CA MET A 3 6.90 -10.07 3.75
C MET A 3 6.57 -9.30 2.49
N ILE A 4 6.11 -8.08 2.65
CA ILE A 4 5.93 -7.14 1.55
C ILE A 4 6.94 -6.01 1.71
N TYR A 5 7.68 -5.75 0.65
CA TYR A 5 8.54 -4.59 0.58
C TYR A 5 7.80 -3.50 -0.19
N LEU A 6 7.35 -2.48 0.54
CA LEU A 6 6.59 -1.37 -0.04
C LEU A 6 7.53 -0.20 -0.26
N ARG A 7 7.63 0.26 -1.52
CA ARG A 7 8.49 1.37 -1.84
C ARG A 7 7.80 2.39 -2.74
N CYS A 8 8.12 3.66 -2.49
CA CYS A 8 7.58 4.78 -3.27
C CYS A 8 8.55 5.95 -3.21
N LYS A 9 9.13 6.31 -4.34
CA LYS A 9 10.06 7.44 -4.42
C LYS A 9 9.32 8.76 -4.24
N LYS A 10 8.14 8.88 -4.83
CA LYS A 10 7.32 10.12 -4.74
C LYS A 10 7.04 10.48 -3.29
N TYR A 11 6.72 9.51 -2.45
CA TYR A 11 6.39 9.73 -1.05
C TYR A 11 7.52 9.38 -0.09
N LYS A 12 8.70 9.05 -0.62
CA LYS A 12 9.91 8.73 0.16
C LYS A 12 9.68 7.59 1.15
N ILE A 13 8.99 6.55 0.71
CA ILE A 13 8.67 5.40 1.53
C ILE A 13 9.45 4.18 1.08
N ASN A 14 9.96 3.46 2.08
CA ASN A 14 10.75 2.27 1.86
C ASN A 14 10.57 1.41 3.11
N LYS A 15 9.52 0.56 3.11
CA LYS A 15 9.13 -0.20 4.30
C LYS A 15 9.02 -1.67 4.02
N LEU A 16 9.52 -2.48 4.95
CA LEU A 16 9.34 -3.91 4.96
C LEU A 16 8.21 -4.23 5.94
N ILE A 17 7.18 -4.87 5.45
CA ILE A 17 5.97 -5.14 6.22
C ILE A 17 5.81 -6.65 6.39
N ASN A 18 5.75 -7.10 7.65
CA ASN A 18 5.48 -8.50 7.96
C ASN A 18 3.97 -8.70 8.04
N LEU A 19 3.42 -9.38 7.05
CA LEU A 19 1.97 -9.57 6.93
C LEU A 19 1.37 -10.39 8.07
N LYS A 20 2.15 -11.22 8.74
CA LYS A 20 1.67 -12.02 9.86
C LYS A 20 1.11 -11.16 10.99
N ASN A 21 1.62 -9.94 11.13
CA ASN A 21 1.28 -9.05 12.24
C ASN A 21 0.29 -7.95 11.87
N ILE A 22 -0.16 -7.91 10.61
CA ILE A 22 -1.11 -6.90 10.17
C ILE A 22 -2.53 -7.44 10.31
N ASP A 23 -3.36 -6.71 11.05
CA ASP A 23 -4.77 -7.02 11.22
C ASP A 23 -5.62 -6.43 10.10
N GLU A 24 -5.19 -5.28 9.56
CA GLU A 24 -5.98 -4.53 8.59
C GLU A 24 -5.08 -3.59 7.77
N LEU A 25 -5.37 -3.50 6.48
CA LEU A 25 -4.82 -2.48 5.58
C LEU A 25 -6.01 -1.75 4.98
N GLY A 26 -6.05 -0.45 5.09
CA GLY A 26 -7.18 0.32 4.60
C GLY A 26 -6.82 1.76 4.28
N TYR A 27 -7.83 2.58 4.02
CA TYR A 27 -7.64 3.99 3.73
C TYR A 27 -8.65 4.84 4.49
N LYS A 28 -8.28 6.11 4.70
CA LYS A 28 -9.15 7.13 5.27
C LYS A 28 -9.40 8.19 4.21
N GLU A 29 -10.62 8.28 3.75
CA GLU A 29 -10.98 9.13 2.62
C GLU A 29 -10.74 10.62 2.88
N PHE A 30 -11.21 11.12 4.03
CA PHE A 30 -11.08 12.55 4.34
C PHE A 30 -9.63 12.98 4.51
N GLU A 31 -8.82 12.15 5.11
CA GLU A 31 -7.41 12.44 5.34
C GLU A 31 -6.55 12.12 4.13
N ASN A 32 -7.11 11.38 3.18
CA ASN A 32 -6.42 10.88 1.99
C ASN A 32 -5.15 10.11 2.36
N THR A 33 -5.29 9.21 3.34
CA THR A 33 -4.18 8.42 3.85
C THR A 33 -4.46 6.93 3.71
N ILE A 34 -3.39 6.16 3.63
CA ILE A 34 -3.45 4.69 3.68
C ILE A 34 -2.81 4.28 5.01
N TYR A 35 -3.48 3.41 5.73
CA TYR A 35 -3.03 2.98 7.06
C TYR A 35 -2.95 1.47 7.17
N VAL A 36 -2.21 1.02 8.18
CA VAL A 36 -2.20 -0.38 8.62
C VAL A 36 -2.57 -0.42 10.09
N ARG A 37 -3.29 -1.48 10.47
CA ARG A 37 -3.56 -1.78 11.87
C ARG A 37 -2.65 -2.92 12.29
N PHE A 38 -1.96 -2.72 13.38
CA PHE A 38 -0.95 -3.63 13.87
C PHE A 38 -1.12 -3.79 15.37
N HIS A 39 -1.53 -4.96 15.81
CA HIS A 39 -1.81 -5.23 17.24
C HIS A 39 -2.75 -4.20 17.87
N GLY A 40 -3.82 -3.86 17.16
CA GLY A 40 -4.82 -2.90 17.64
C GLY A 40 -4.45 -1.44 17.47
N LYS A 41 -3.25 -1.12 17.02
CA LYS A 41 -2.82 0.25 16.79
C LYS A 41 -2.82 0.58 15.31
N VAL A 42 -3.23 1.80 14.97
CA VAL A 42 -3.28 2.28 13.60
C VAL A 42 -2.05 3.13 13.31
N TYR A 43 -1.36 2.79 12.21
CA TYR A 43 -0.19 3.55 11.74
C TYR A 43 -0.45 4.03 10.33
N THR A 44 -0.19 5.31 10.08
CA THR A 44 -0.28 5.87 8.73
C THR A 44 0.89 5.35 7.90
N LEU A 45 0.56 4.71 6.79
CA LEU A 45 1.55 4.17 5.87
C LEU A 45 1.92 5.20 4.82
N LEU A 46 0.92 5.86 4.24
CA LEU A 46 1.09 6.87 3.19
C LEU A 46 0.17 8.05 3.45
N GLU A 47 0.73 9.26 3.38
CA GLU A 47 -0.04 10.50 3.34
C GLU A 47 -0.01 11.01 1.91
N LEU A 48 -1.13 10.88 1.20
CA LEU A 48 -1.18 11.15 -0.22
C LEU A 48 -1.53 12.60 -0.54
N LYS A 49 -0.98 13.10 -1.64
CA LYS A 49 -1.36 14.41 -2.18
C LYS A 49 -2.74 14.30 -2.83
N PRO A 50 -3.46 15.43 -2.99
CA PRO A 50 -4.83 15.39 -3.54
C PRO A 50 -4.97 14.74 -4.92
N GLU A 51 -3.93 14.78 -5.74
CA GLU A 51 -3.96 14.15 -7.06
C GLU A 51 -3.93 12.62 -7.01
N ASP A 52 -3.50 12.05 -5.88
CA ASP A 52 -3.45 10.60 -5.68
C ASP A 52 -4.51 10.22 -4.66
N LYS A 53 -5.60 9.61 -5.11
CA LYS A 53 -6.70 9.26 -4.22
C LYS A 53 -6.41 7.98 -3.45
N ALA A 54 -6.54 8.05 -2.13
CA ALA A 54 -6.24 6.93 -1.24
C ALA A 54 -7.06 5.69 -1.59
N GLU A 55 -8.34 5.84 -1.90
CA GLU A 55 -9.19 4.72 -2.30
C GLU A 55 -8.60 3.96 -3.49
N THR A 56 -8.26 4.68 -4.54
CA THR A 56 -7.74 4.08 -5.77
C THR A 56 -6.38 3.43 -5.54
N VAL A 57 -5.48 4.14 -4.87
CA VAL A 57 -4.13 3.63 -4.59
C VAL A 57 -4.20 2.39 -3.70
N CYS A 58 -5.03 2.43 -2.65
CA CYS A 58 -5.19 1.30 -1.73
C CYS A 58 -5.73 0.07 -2.46
N THR A 59 -6.71 0.25 -3.34
CA THR A 59 -7.28 -0.83 -4.12
C THR A 59 -6.22 -1.51 -4.99
N HIS A 60 -5.36 -0.73 -5.64
CA HIS A 60 -4.28 -1.28 -6.45
C HIS A 60 -3.24 -2.02 -5.59
N ILE A 61 -2.93 -1.50 -4.42
CA ILE A 61 -2.01 -2.18 -3.49
C ILE A 61 -2.59 -3.54 -3.07
N LEU A 62 -3.88 -3.57 -2.75
CA LEU A 62 -4.56 -4.81 -2.36
C LEU A 62 -4.59 -5.81 -3.51
N ASP A 63 -4.83 -5.36 -4.74
CA ASP A 63 -4.81 -6.23 -5.92
C ASP A 63 -3.43 -6.82 -6.14
N GLU A 64 -2.38 -6.03 -6.02
CA GLU A 64 -0.99 -6.52 -6.11
C GLU A 64 -0.71 -7.56 -5.03
N TYR A 65 -1.17 -7.30 -3.81
CA TYR A 65 -1.03 -8.24 -2.71
C TYR A 65 -1.72 -9.56 -3.02
N ILE A 66 -2.98 -9.52 -3.45
CA ILE A 66 -3.75 -10.72 -3.74
C ILE A 66 -3.07 -11.53 -4.85
N ASN A 67 -2.67 -10.87 -5.94
CA ASN A 67 -2.08 -11.53 -7.08
C ASN A 67 -0.73 -12.19 -6.78
N ASN A 68 0.09 -11.55 -5.96
CA ASN A 68 1.44 -12.04 -5.67
C ASN A 68 1.50 -12.98 -4.46
N SER A 69 0.61 -12.81 -3.49
CA SER A 69 0.65 -13.60 -2.25
C SER A 69 0.33 -15.09 -2.48
N MET A 70 -0.34 -15.41 -3.57
CA MET A 70 -0.68 -16.79 -3.92
C MET A 70 0.52 -17.59 -4.42
N THR A 71 1.53 -16.92 -4.96
CA THR A 71 2.67 -17.55 -5.62
C THR A 71 4.02 -17.24 -4.96
N MET A 72 4.08 -16.21 -4.12
CA MET A 72 5.33 -15.75 -3.52
C MET A 72 5.18 -15.52 -2.02
N ASP A 73 6.19 -15.90 -1.27
CA ASP A 73 6.23 -15.63 0.18
C ASP A 73 6.65 -14.18 0.45
N SER A 74 7.50 -13.62 -0.41
CA SER A 74 7.97 -12.26 -0.28
C SER A 74 7.95 -11.59 -1.64
N PHE A 75 7.50 -10.34 -1.69
CA PHE A 75 7.45 -9.59 -2.96
C PHE A 75 7.50 -8.09 -2.70
N THR A 76 7.81 -7.34 -3.75
CA THR A 76 7.87 -5.90 -3.71
C THR A 76 6.61 -5.31 -4.34
N ILE A 77 6.01 -4.33 -3.66
CA ILE A 77 4.96 -3.49 -4.24
C ILE A 77 5.58 -2.12 -4.49
N ASP A 78 5.68 -1.75 -5.75
CA ASP A 78 6.21 -0.45 -6.15
C ASP A 78 5.04 0.51 -6.37
N VAL A 79 4.86 1.42 -5.42
CA VAL A 79 3.74 2.37 -5.46
C VAL A 79 3.90 3.37 -6.61
N ASP A 80 5.14 3.70 -7.01
CA ASP A 80 5.35 4.59 -8.15
C ASP A 80 4.78 4.01 -9.43
N ASP A 81 4.94 2.70 -9.65
CA ASP A 81 4.35 2.00 -10.81
C ASP A 81 2.83 2.01 -10.75
N ILE A 82 2.26 1.85 -9.56
CA ILE A 82 0.82 1.93 -9.35
C ILE A 82 0.31 3.33 -9.69
N LEU A 83 0.98 4.37 -9.20
CA LEU A 83 0.59 5.74 -9.48
C LEU A 83 0.67 6.06 -10.96
N LYS A 84 1.71 5.59 -11.62
CA LYS A 84 1.87 5.76 -13.06
C LYS A 84 0.72 5.09 -13.82
N GLU A 85 0.39 3.87 -13.47
CA GLU A 85 -0.72 3.14 -14.09
C GLU A 85 -2.05 3.88 -13.91
N ILE A 86 -2.33 4.36 -12.72
CA ILE A 86 -3.57 5.10 -12.43
C ILE A 86 -3.65 6.36 -13.29
N HIS A 87 -2.56 7.13 -13.38
CA HIS A 87 -2.55 8.39 -14.14
C HIS A 87 -2.58 8.15 -15.65
N ASP A 88 -1.99 7.08 -16.14
CA ASP A 88 -1.98 6.76 -17.57
C ASP A 88 -3.34 6.26 -18.06
N ASN A 89 -4.19 5.77 -17.18
CA ASN A 89 -5.52 5.24 -17.52
C ASN A 89 -6.66 6.25 -17.36
N LYS A 90 -6.34 7.51 -17.18
CA LYS A 90 -7.35 8.58 -17.09
C LYS A 90 -7.78 9.08 -18.45
#